data_bd59ece7ad7b4c087536414668cf9aea
#
_entry.id   bd59ece7ad7b4c087536414668cf9aea
#
_cell.length_a   1.000
_cell.length_b   1.000
_cell.length_c   1.000
_cell.angle_alpha   90.00
_cell.angle_beta   90.00
_cell.angle_gamma   90.00
#
_symmetry.space_group_name_H-M   'P 1'
#
loop_
_entity.id
_entity.type
_entity.pdbx_description
1 polymer ?
#
loop_
_entity_poly.entity_id
_entity_poly.type
_entity_poly.pdbx_seq_one_letter_code
_entity_poly.pdbx_strand_id
1 'polypeptide(L)'
;MARQYFTDGPYIDPPVSNLTTLTATTIEDMWAGITWTPIFANDAKAGKMYCVRAGGTISLTGGTAIITPQWGPAGTTLGASLTVGTVTATIAAWYLSFDLVFRTIGAAGANSTCVGAGFMAFNGGVVSGSANPNIIAFGGTSATVDTTINGNITIRKTLSGVNSVIPQWVSIFSRN
;
A
#
# COMPACT_ATOMS: atom_id res chain seq x y z
N MET A 1 -17.10 22.91 19.82
CA MET A 1 -15.86 23.23 19.09
C MET A 1 -15.84 22.37 17.83
N ALA A 2 -15.93 22.98 16.64
CA ALA A 2 -15.79 22.26 15.38
C ALA A 2 -14.32 21.81 15.27
N ARG A 3 -14.07 20.51 15.19
CA ARG A 3 -12.75 20.00 14.82
C ARG A 3 -12.52 20.38 13.35
N GLN A 4 -11.60 21.28 13.12
CA GLN A 4 -11.11 21.56 11.79
C GLN A 4 -10.27 20.36 11.37
N TYR A 5 -10.73 19.58 10.40
CA TYR A 5 -9.97 18.52 9.78
C TYR A 5 -8.97 19.19 8.82
N PHE A 6 -7.75 19.36 9.25
CA PHE A 6 -6.66 19.68 8.34
C PHE A 6 -6.24 18.38 7.66
N THR A 7 -6.40 18.30 6.36
CA THR A 7 -5.63 17.37 5.54
C THR A 7 -4.24 17.98 5.42
N ASP A 8 -3.27 17.41 6.10
CA ASP A 8 -1.87 17.68 5.76
C ASP A 8 -1.67 17.26 4.31
N GLY A 9 -1.02 18.11 3.52
CA GLY A 9 -0.88 17.95 2.08
C GLY A 9 -0.38 16.57 1.64
N PRO A 10 -0.50 16.25 0.35
CA PRO A 10 -0.14 14.93 -0.15
C PRO A 10 1.35 14.65 0.10
N TYR A 11 1.65 13.50 0.69
CA TYR A 11 3.02 12.99 0.77
C TYR A 11 3.49 12.48 -0.59
N ILE A 12 2.56 12.02 -1.42
CA ILE A 12 2.77 11.71 -2.84
C ILE A 12 1.62 12.31 -3.64
N ASP A 13 1.95 13.14 -4.61
CA ASP A 13 1.02 13.59 -5.63
C ASP A 13 0.88 12.53 -6.74
N PRO A 14 -0.30 12.37 -7.33
CA PRO A 14 -0.47 11.49 -8.47
C PRO A 14 0.49 11.88 -9.60
N PRO A 15 1.29 10.92 -10.11
CA PRO A 15 2.19 11.20 -11.22
C PRO A 15 1.38 11.49 -12.50
N VAL A 16 1.95 12.31 -13.37
CA VAL A 16 1.35 12.68 -14.67
C VAL A 16 1.54 11.61 -15.74
N SER A 17 2.33 10.58 -15.47
CA SER A 17 2.60 9.46 -16.38
C SER A 17 2.53 8.14 -15.64
N ASN A 18 2.39 7.04 -16.38
CA ASN A 18 2.46 5.70 -15.80
C ASN A 18 3.81 5.50 -15.10
N LEU A 19 3.75 4.82 -13.96
CA LEU A 19 4.94 4.37 -13.26
C LEU A 19 5.62 3.22 -14.01
N THR A 20 6.79 2.83 -13.54
CA THR A 20 7.55 1.74 -14.15
C THR A 20 6.75 0.44 -14.12
N THR A 21 6.76 -0.30 -15.25
CA THR A 21 6.22 -1.64 -15.30
C THR A 21 7.07 -2.57 -14.43
N LEU A 22 6.44 -3.23 -13.48
CA LEU A 22 7.08 -4.13 -12.53
C LEU A 22 6.86 -5.57 -12.98
N THR A 23 7.93 -6.27 -13.32
CA THR A 23 7.89 -7.65 -13.82
C THR A 23 8.75 -8.63 -13.01
N ALA A 24 9.61 -8.13 -12.11
CA ALA A 24 10.51 -8.99 -11.35
C ALA A 24 9.76 -9.90 -10.37
N THR A 25 10.27 -11.11 -10.21
CA THR A 25 9.79 -12.08 -9.22
C THR A 25 10.32 -11.78 -7.81
N THR A 26 11.23 -10.83 -7.68
CA THR A 26 11.72 -10.31 -6.39
C THR A 26 10.77 -9.28 -5.82
N ILE A 27 10.96 -8.95 -4.54
CA ILE A 27 10.20 -7.88 -3.88
C ILE A 27 10.58 -6.54 -4.51
N GLU A 28 9.60 -5.82 -5.04
CA GLU A 28 9.76 -4.47 -5.58
C GLU A 28 8.76 -3.51 -4.95
N ASP A 29 9.18 -2.25 -4.80
CA ASP A 29 8.29 -1.16 -4.40
C ASP A 29 7.40 -0.76 -5.59
N MET A 30 6.09 -0.74 -5.40
CA MET A 30 5.14 -0.33 -6.45
C MET A 30 5.28 1.15 -6.82
N TRP A 31 5.95 1.93 -5.99
CA TRP A 31 6.24 3.35 -6.22
C TRP A 31 7.69 3.61 -6.63
N ALA A 32 8.42 2.58 -7.03
CA ALA A 32 9.82 2.72 -7.47
C ALA A 32 9.97 3.83 -8.52
N GLY A 33 10.92 4.72 -8.30
CA GLY A 33 11.18 5.86 -9.18
C GLY A 33 10.38 7.13 -8.89
N ILE A 34 9.45 7.13 -7.93
CA ILE A 34 8.83 8.35 -7.44
C ILE A 34 9.67 8.94 -6.31
N THR A 35 10.00 10.23 -6.45
CA THR A 35 10.52 11.02 -5.34
C THR A 35 9.33 11.54 -4.53
N TRP A 36 9.29 11.25 -3.26
CA TRP A 36 8.20 11.64 -2.37
C TRP A 36 8.70 12.28 -1.08
N THR A 37 7.83 13.09 -0.50
CA THR A 37 8.10 13.69 0.79
C THR A 37 7.95 12.61 1.87
N PRO A 38 8.97 12.35 2.70
CA PRO A 38 8.84 11.39 3.78
C PRO A 38 7.81 11.86 4.79
N ILE A 39 7.21 10.92 5.52
CA ILE A 39 6.52 11.22 6.74
C ILE A 39 7.60 11.60 7.75
N PHE A 40 7.64 12.86 8.14
CA PHE A 40 8.71 13.37 9.02
C PHE A 40 8.69 12.69 10.38
N ALA A 41 9.87 12.62 10.98
CA ALA A 41 10.04 12.15 12.36
C ALA A 41 9.07 12.90 13.30
N ASN A 42 8.40 12.15 14.18
CA ASN A 42 7.42 12.65 15.15
C ASN A 42 6.13 13.28 14.55
N ASP A 43 5.89 13.14 13.24
CA ASP A 43 4.64 13.60 12.62
C ASP A 43 3.45 12.69 12.98
N ALA A 44 3.69 11.39 13.15
CA ALA A 44 2.68 10.44 13.59
C ALA A 44 2.21 10.77 15.02
N LYS A 45 0.90 10.74 15.22
CA LYS A 45 0.24 10.95 16.53
C LYS A 45 -0.81 9.88 16.75
N ALA A 46 -1.13 9.58 18.00
CA ALA A 46 -2.22 8.66 18.30
C ALA A 46 -3.54 9.18 17.70
N GLY A 47 -4.21 8.32 16.93
CA GLY A 47 -5.40 8.64 16.15
C GLY A 47 -5.15 9.24 14.76
N LYS A 48 -3.91 9.61 14.41
CA LYS A 48 -3.58 10.07 13.05
C LYS A 48 -3.70 8.90 12.08
N MET A 49 -4.34 9.15 10.95
CA MET A 49 -4.54 8.18 9.87
C MET A 49 -3.75 8.61 8.64
N TYR A 50 -3.06 7.67 8.02
CA TYR A 50 -2.47 7.83 6.69
C TYR A 50 -3.24 6.96 5.70
N CYS A 51 -3.63 7.58 4.59
CA CYS A 51 -4.43 6.94 3.55
C CYS A 51 -3.59 6.77 2.29
N VAL A 52 -3.49 5.56 1.78
CA VAL A 52 -2.88 5.24 0.49
C VAL A 52 -3.98 4.91 -0.49
N ARG A 53 -3.96 5.57 -1.63
CA ARG A 53 -4.85 5.30 -2.76
C ARG A 53 -4.00 5.14 -4.00
N ALA A 54 -4.27 4.09 -4.76
CA ALA A 54 -3.50 3.82 -5.97
C ALA A 54 -4.34 3.05 -6.98
N GLY A 55 -3.92 3.11 -8.22
CA GLY A 55 -4.55 2.34 -9.29
C GLY A 55 -3.63 2.11 -10.47
N GLY A 56 -4.01 1.17 -11.31
CA GLY A 56 -3.22 0.80 -12.47
C GLY A 56 -3.76 -0.44 -13.18
N THR A 57 -2.88 -1.13 -13.87
CA THR A 57 -3.20 -2.38 -14.56
C THR A 57 -2.33 -3.52 -14.07
N ILE A 58 -2.85 -4.74 -14.16
CA ILE A 58 -2.18 -5.97 -13.76
C ILE A 58 -2.44 -7.06 -14.81
N SER A 59 -1.41 -7.83 -15.11
CA SER A 59 -1.51 -9.03 -15.95
C SER A 59 -0.92 -10.21 -15.16
N LEU A 60 -1.76 -11.18 -14.83
CA LEU A 60 -1.41 -12.40 -14.11
C LEU A 60 -1.93 -13.61 -14.90
N THR A 61 -1.22 -13.98 -15.95
CA THR A 61 -1.65 -15.06 -16.88
C THR A 61 -1.31 -16.46 -16.37
N GLY A 62 -0.47 -16.57 -15.36
CA GLY A 62 -0.11 -17.84 -14.74
C GLY A 62 0.73 -17.61 -13.50
N GLY A 63 0.09 -17.55 -12.35
CA GLY A 63 0.79 -17.33 -11.10
C GLY A 63 0.05 -16.37 -10.15
N THR A 64 0.75 -15.84 -9.21
CA THR A 64 0.20 -14.96 -8.16
C THR A 64 0.99 -13.67 -8.02
N ALA A 65 0.35 -12.64 -7.47
CA ALA A 65 1.02 -11.47 -6.94
C ALA A 65 0.76 -11.37 -5.42
N ILE A 66 1.82 -11.20 -4.65
CA ILE A 66 1.72 -10.90 -3.22
C ILE A 66 1.93 -9.40 -3.05
N ILE A 67 0.97 -8.73 -2.45
CA ILE A 67 0.99 -7.29 -2.19
C ILE A 67 1.13 -7.08 -0.69
N THR A 68 2.18 -6.38 -0.27
CA THR A 68 2.55 -6.22 1.13
C THR A 68 2.72 -4.75 1.47
N PRO A 69 1.87 -4.16 2.34
CA PRO A 69 2.10 -2.82 2.86
C PRO A 69 3.24 -2.83 3.88
N GLN A 70 4.13 -1.84 3.81
CA GLN A 70 5.29 -1.73 4.69
C GLN A 70 5.53 -0.30 5.17
N TRP A 71 6.19 -0.16 6.32
CA TRP A 71 6.65 1.10 6.89
C TRP A 71 8.16 1.19 6.86
N GLY A 72 8.64 2.36 6.44
CA GLY A 72 10.03 2.76 6.53
C GLY A 72 11.00 1.97 5.65
N PRO A 73 12.27 2.39 5.65
CA PRO A 73 13.31 1.76 4.84
C PRO A 73 13.61 0.31 5.27
N ALA A 74 13.38 -0.02 6.55
CA ALA A 74 13.54 -1.37 7.08
C ALA A 74 12.47 -2.35 6.60
N GLY A 75 11.37 -1.85 6.02
CA GLY A 75 10.31 -2.69 5.45
C GLY A 75 9.46 -3.42 6.50
N THR A 76 9.13 -2.76 7.62
CA THR A 76 8.20 -3.35 8.61
C THR A 76 6.83 -3.56 7.99
N THR A 77 6.36 -4.80 7.95
CA THR A 77 5.05 -5.14 7.38
C THR A 77 3.92 -4.58 8.23
N LEU A 78 2.98 -3.89 7.58
CA LEU A 78 1.85 -3.18 8.18
C LEU A 78 0.56 -4.02 8.10
N GLY A 79 0.57 -5.22 8.63
CA GLY A 79 -0.56 -6.14 8.60
C GLY A 79 -0.38 -7.31 7.64
N ALA A 80 -1.43 -8.09 7.43
CA ALA A 80 -1.37 -9.24 6.53
C ALA A 80 -1.17 -8.81 5.07
N SER A 81 -0.37 -9.57 4.32
CA SER A 81 -0.22 -9.41 2.89
C SER A 81 -1.47 -9.91 2.15
N LEU A 82 -1.72 -9.33 0.99
CA LEU A 82 -2.73 -9.76 0.05
C LEU A 82 -2.10 -10.71 -0.98
N THR A 83 -2.75 -11.83 -1.25
CA THR A 83 -2.39 -12.71 -2.39
C THR A 83 -3.45 -12.56 -3.47
N VAL A 84 -3.04 -12.10 -4.64
CA VAL A 84 -3.85 -12.02 -5.85
C VAL A 84 -3.54 -13.23 -6.70
N GLY A 85 -4.54 -14.03 -7.00
CA GLY A 85 -4.44 -15.16 -7.91
C GLY A 85 -4.44 -14.72 -9.39
N THR A 86 -4.51 -15.69 -10.30
CA THR A 86 -4.57 -15.42 -11.74
C THR A 86 -5.77 -14.56 -12.10
N VAL A 87 -5.57 -13.52 -12.88
CA VAL A 87 -6.68 -12.73 -13.44
C VAL A 87 -7.19 -13.38 -14.73
N THR A 88 -8.50 -13.42 -14.89
CA THR A 88 -9.14 -14.04 -16.06
C THR A 88 -9.00 -13.19 -17.32
N ALA A 89 -8.85 -11.87 -17.16
CA ALA A 89 -8.58 -10.96 -18.26
C ALA A 89 -7.08 -10.90 -18.55
N THR A 90 -6.70 -10.75 -19.81
CA THR A 90 -5.31 -10.56 -20.22
C THR A 90 -4.66 -9.36 -19.52
N ILE A 91 -5.44 -8.31 -19.29
CA ILE A 91 -5.08 -7.14 -18.51
C ILE A 91 -6.30 -6.74 -17.69
N ALA A 92 -6.15 -6.62 -16.38
CA ALA A 92 -7.19 -6.12 -15.49
C ALA A 92 -6.78 -4.76 -14.91
N ALA A 93 -7.72 -3.84 -14.82
CA ALA A 93 -7.53 -2.63 -14.02
C ALA A 93 -7.66 -2.98 -12.54
N TRP A 94 -6.88 -2.33 -11.69
CA TRP A 94 -6.96 -2.47 -10.24
C TRP A 94 -7.03 -1.11 -9.55
N TYR A 95 -7.65 -1.12 -8.37
CA TYR A 95 -7.68 -0.02 -7.42
C TYR A 95 -7.30 -0.53 -6.04
N LEU A 96 -6.43 0.19 -5.34
CA LEU A 96 -5.99 -0.09 -3.98
C LEU A 96 -6.39 1.04 -3.06
N SER A 97 -6.96 0.66 -1.92
CA SER A 97 -7.24 1.54 -0.79
C SER A 97 -6.64 0.90 0.46
N PHE A 98 -5.75 1.60 1.14
CA PHE A 98 -5.14 1.15 2.39
C PHE A 98 -5.08 2.31 3.37
N ASP A 99 -5.53 2.08 4.59
CA ASP A 99 -5.53 3.07 5.66
C ASP A 99 -4.69 2.54 6.83
N LEU A 100 -3.77 3.37 7.32
CA LEU A 100 -2.90 3.10 8.47
C LEU A 100 -3.25 4.06 9.60
N VAL A 101 -3.62 3.52 10.76
CA VAL A 101 -3.96 4.30 11.95
C VAL A 101 -2.95 4.03 13.06
N PHE A 102 -2.36 5.08 13.61
CA PHE A 102 -1.52 4.98 14.79
C PHE A 102 -2.37 4.92 16.06
N ARG A 103 -2.14 3.90 16.89
CA ARG A 103 -2.85 3.71 18.16
C ARG A 103 -2.09 4.29 19.34
N THR A 104 -0.78 4.05 19.36
CA THR A 104 0.10 4.60 20.41
C THR A 104 1.37 5.12 19.76
N ILE A 105 1.96 6.13 20.39
CA ILE A 105 3.27 6.67 20.02
C ILE A 105 4.23 6.31 21.14
N GLY A 106 5.34 5.71 20.79
CA GLY A 106 6.38 5.28 21.72
C GLY A 106 7.66 6.12 21.59
N ALA A 107 8.64 5.78 22.42
CA ALA A 107 10.00 6.31 22.33
C ALA A 107 10.70 5.81 21.06
N ALA A 108 11.94 6.25 20.83
CA ALA A 108 12.79 5.80 19.73
C ALA A 108 12.87 4.27 19.64
N GLY A 109 12.93 3.75 18.42
CA GLY A 109 12.82 2.33 18.10
C GLY A 109 11.39 1.93 17.74
N ALA A 110 11.14 0.63 17.50
CA ALA A 110 9.84 0.12 17.07
C ALA A 110 8.82 0.05 18.22
N ASN A 111 8.49 1.21 18.83
CA ASN A 111 7.64 1.30 20.01
C ASN A 111 6.27 1.96 19.76
N SER A 112 6.05 2.51 18.57
CA SER A 112 4.74 3.04 18.20
C SER A 112 3.89 1.92 17.59
N THR A 113 2.64 1.76 18.03
CA THR A 113 1.73 0.73 17.49
C THR A 113 0.80 1.33 16.46
N CYS A 114 0.60 0.62 15.37
CA CYS A 114 -0.31 0.99 14.31
C CYS A 114 -1.10 -0.23 13.81
N VAL A 115 -2.21 0.02 13.15
CA VAL A 115 -3.01 -0.98 12.45
C VAL A 115 -3.28 -0.48 11.05
N GLY A 116 -2.93 -1.30 10.06
CA GLY A 116 -3.24 -1.04 8.67
C GLY A 116 -4.29 -2.02 8.15
N ALA A 117 -5.26 -1.51 7.41
CA ALA A 117 -6.25 -2.33 6.73
C ALA A 117 -6.65 -1.70 5.39
N GLY A 118 -7.02 -2.54 4.45
CA GLY A 118 -7.41 -2.06 3.13
C GLY A 118 -8.00 -3.14 2.26
N PHE A 119 -8.17 -2.79 1.01
CA PHE A 119 -8.63 -3.72 -0.02
C PHE A 119 -8.00 -3.37 -1.38
N MET A 120 -8.01 -4.35 -2.24
CA MET A 120 -7.71 -4.18 -3.65
C MET A 120 -8.91 -4.67 -4.47
N ALA A 121 -9.39 -3.82 -5.36
CA ALA A 121 -10.49 -4.12 -6.27
C ALA A 121 -9.96 -4.29 -7.69
N PHE A 122 -10.60 -5.16 -8.48
CA PHE A 122 -10.20 -5.49 -9.84
C PHE A 122 -11.38 -5.38 -10.80
N ASN A 123 -11.10 -4.86 -11.99
CA ASN A 123 -12.01 -4.92 -13.12
C ASN A 123 -11.72 -6.21 -13.90
N GLY A 124 -12.64 -7.16 -13.83
CA GLY A 124 -12.45 -8.50 -14.38
C GLY A 124 -12.09 -9.52 -13.29
N GLY A 125 -12.63 -10.72 -13.38
CA GLY A 125 -12.53 -11.70 -12.33
C GLY A 125 -11.09 -12.08 -12.01
N VAL A 126 -10.76 -12.08 -10.73
CA VAL A 126 -9.53 -12.67 -10.22
C VAL A 126 -9.84 -14.09 -9.78
N VAL A 127 -9.15 -15.05 -10.34
CA VAL A 127 -9.27 -16.45 -9.89
C VAL A 127 -8.46 -16.58 -8.61
N SER A 128 -9.13 -16.60 -7.46
CA SER A 128 -8.53 -16.92 -6.16
C SER A 128 -9.32 -18.08 -5.57
N GLY A 129 -8.84 -19.29 -5.80
CA GLY A 129 -9.56 -20.49 -5.37
C GLY A 129 -10.93 -20.65 -6.04
N SER A 130 -11.94 -21.00 -5.26
CA SER A 130 -13.31 -21.25 -5.75
C SER A 130 -14.18 -20.01 -5.93
N ALA A 131 -13.71 -18.84 -5.58
CA ALA A 131 -14.41 -17.57 -5.70
C ALA A 131 -13.66 -16.61 -6.61
N ASN A 132 -14.39 -15.82 -7.38
CA ASN A 132 -13.85 -14.75 -8.20
C ASN A 132 -14.15 -13.40 -7.52
N PRO A 133 -13.51 -13.06 -6.40
CA PRO A 133 -13.77 -11.81 -5.74
C PRO A 133 -13.22 -10.68 -6.60
N ASN A 134 -14.07 -9.69 -6.91
CA ASN A 134 -13.61 -8.45 -7.50
C ASN A 134 -12.94 -7.54 -6.45
N ILE A 135 -13.05 -7.88 -5.18
CA ILE A 135 -12.48 -7.14 -4.05
C ILE A 135 -11.84 -8.14 -3.08
N ILE A 136 -10.59 -7.91 -2.73
CA ILE A 136 -9.84 -8.69 -1.76
C ILE A 136 -9.37 -7.76 -0.66
N ALA A 137 -9.79 -8.03 0.60
CA ALA A 137 -9.34 -7.29 1.76
C ALA A 137 -8.00 -7.82 2.29
N PHE A 138 -7.23 -6.97 2.94
CA PHE A 138 -5.96 -7.32 3.55
C PHE A 138 -5.63 -6.42 4.76
N GLY A 139 -4.63 -6.79 5.54
CA GLY A 139 -4.27 -6.06 6.76
C GLY A 139 -5.04 -6.54 7.98
N GLY A 140 -5.36 -5.62 8.90
CA GLY A 140 -6.12 -5.89 10.12
C GLY A 140 -5.29 -6.37 11.31
N THR A 141 -4.00 -6.66 11.15
CA THR A 141 -3.08 -6.97 12.27
C THR A 141 -2.31 -5.74 12.70
N SER A 142 -1.98 -5.67 14.01
CA SER A 142 -1.15 -4.58 14.52
C SER A 142 0.32 -4.79 14.17
N ALA A 143 1.01 -3.68 13.93
CA ALA A 143 2.45 -3.62 13.73
C ALA A 143 3.07 -2.61 14.71
N THR A 144 4.37 -2.76 14.96
CA THR A 144 5.16 -1.77 15.71
C THR A 144 6.20 -1.15 14.81
N VAL A 145 6.31 0.17 14.86
CA VAL A 145 7.20 0.94 14.00
C VAL A 145 7.89 2.06 14.78
N ASP A 146 9.02 2.53 14.26
CA ASP A 146 9.68 3.72 14.78
C ASP A 146 9.12 4.97 14.08
N THR A 147 8.52 5.85 14.85
CA THR A 147 7.99 7.14 14.37
C THR A 147 8.90 8.32 14.70
N THR A 148 10.03 8.07 15.37
CA THR A 148 11.01 9.11 15.74
C THR A 148 12.03 9.38 14.64
N ILE A 149 12.00 8.59 13.57
CA ILE A 149 12.77 8.77 12.34
C ILE A 149 11.83 9.04 11.16
N ASN A 150 12.36 9.62 10.10
CA ASN A 150 11.60 9.78 8.87
C ASN A 150 11.17 8.41 8.33
N GLY A 151 9.89 8.27 8.04
CA GLY A 151 9.29 7.05 7.52
C GLY A 151 8.61 7.26 6.18
N ASN A 152 8.17 6.17 5.61
CA ASN A 152 7.35 6.16 4.42
C ASN A 152 6.41 4.95 4.46
N ILE A 153 5.31 5.03 3.75
CA ILE A 153 4.42 3.90 3.52
C ILE A 153 4.66 3.41 2.11
N THR A 154 5.14 2.18 1.97
CA THR A 154 5.31 1.54 0.68
C THR A 154 4.33 0.39 0.52
N ILE A 155 3.93 0.14 -0.72
CA ILE A 155 3.25 -1.10 -1.09
C ILE A 155 4.21 -1.88 -1.95
N ARG A 156 4.64 -3.03 -1.46
CA ARG A 156 5.56 -3.90 -2.18
C ARG A 156 4.81 -5.04 -2.86
N LYS A 157 5.29 -5.45 -4.01
CA LYS A 157 4.79 -6.61 -4.73
C LYS A 157 5.86 -7.67 -4.88
N THR A 158 5.45 -8.93 -4.91
CA THR A 158 6.24 -10.08 -5.36
C THR A 158 5.40 -10.84 -6.36
N LEU A 159 5.94 -11.09 -7.55
CA LEU A 159 5.25 -11.84 -8.59
C LEU A 159 5.78 -13.27 -8.66
N SER A 160 4.92 -14.23 -8.99
CA SER A 160 5.34 -15.55 -9.41
C SER A 160 5.08 -15.71 -10.90
N GLY A 161 6.07 -16.18 -11.67
CA GLY A 161 5.95 -16.39 -13.10
C GLY A 161 6.04 -15.11 -13.95
N VAL A 162 5.66 -15.22 -15.22
CA VAL A 162 5.70 -14.12 -16.19
C VAL A 162 4.45 -13.26 -16.06
N ASN A 163 4.53 -12.26 -15.19
CA ASN A 163 3.42 -11.39 -14.83
C ASN A 163 3.90 -9.94 -14.77
N SER A 164 2.97 -9.00 -14.78
CA SER A 164 3.31 -7.57 -14.65
C SER A 164 2.28 -6.80 -13.83
N VAL A 165 2.77 -5.78 -13.14
CA VAL A 165 1.96 -4.76 -12.48
C VAL A 165 2.43 -3.41 -12.97
N ILE A 166 1.52 -2.58 -13.43
CA ILE A 166 1.81 -1.21 -13.89
C ILE A 166 0.97 -0.27 -13.02
N PRO A 167 1.55 0.32 -11.99
CA PRO A 167 0.89 1.42 -11.28
C PRO A 167 0.79 2.62 -12.23
N GLN A 168 -0.36 3.26 -12.25
CA GLN A 168 -0.59 4.44 -13.08
C GLN A 168 -0.66 5.71 -12.26
N TRP A 169 -1.11 5.59 -11.03
CA TRP A 169 -1.17 6.69 -10.09
C TRP A 169 -1.10 6.17 -8.65
N VAL A 170 -0.60 7.02 -7.76
CA VAL A 170 -0.60 6.82 -6.32
C VAL A 170 -0.81 8.16 -5.64
N SER A 171 -1.51 8.14 -4.53
CA SER A 171 -1.67 9.29 -3.64
C SER A 171 -1.56 8.82 -2.19
N ILE A 172 -0.76 9.51 -1.38
CA ILE A 172 -0.65 9.28 0.05
C ILE A 172 -0.92 10.61 0.75
N PHE A 173 -1.87 10.60 1.67
CA PHE A 173 -2.26 11.77 2.44
C PHE A 173 -2.62 11.38 3.87
N SER A 174 -2.60 12.34 4.80
CA SER A 174 -3.02 12.09 6.18
C SER A 174 -4.37 12.71 6.50
N ARG A 175 -5.01 12.16 7.52
CA ARG A 175 -6.21 12.70 8.16
C ARG A 175 -5.99 12.73 9.67
N ASN A 176 -6.35 13.83 10.30
CA ASN A 176 -6.36 14.02 11.74
C ASN A 176 -7.77 13.91 12.29
#